data_e9802462d328bb47d8e64f13a630b74d
#
_entry.id   e9802462d328bb47d8e64f13a630b74d
#
_cell.length_a   1.000
_cell.length_b   1.000
_cell.length_c   1.000
_cell.angle_alpha   90.00
_cell.angle_beta   90.00
_cell.angle_gamma   90.00
#
_symmetry.space_group_name_H-M   'P 1'
#
loop_
_entity.id
_entity.type
_entity.pdbx_description
1 polymer ?
#
loop_
_entity_poly.entity_id
_entity_poly.type
_entity_poly.pdbx_seq_one_letter_code
_entity_poly.pdbx_strand_id
1 'polypeptide(L)'
;MKRLLTLLLLAIAVAITPACSREPIKALIISGQNNHNWQVSHLVLQKILDQSGLFTSDIVLTAKAGGDMSTFRPNFSDYDVVVLDYNGDRWSAETDAAFLEYVKAGGGVVIYHAADNAFAEWEEFNKIIALGGWENRTEKAGPYYYLVDGKPTLDYSAGPGGSHGAEREYPMHARNTTHPIVKGLPDGWMHGRDEMYDRMRGPANIKDLLYSGYADAKRGGSGREEPLVFTVDYGKARIFHLMLGHCGPNEKNNPAMQCAGFQTLLLRGAEWAATGKVTQPVPADFPTAEKPSFRLDYKAPSAE
;
A
#
# COMPACT_ATOMS: atom_id res chain seq x y z
N MET A 1 -27.82 37.45 -67.57
CA MET A 1 -26.67 36.65 -67.09
C MET A 1 -26.88 36.42 -65.61
N LYS A 2 -27.46 35.24 -65.19
CA LYS A 2 -27.68 34.82 -63.75
C LYS A 2 -26.55 33.90 -63.40
N ARG A 3 -25.70 34.31 -62.40
CA ARG A 3 -24.65 33.46 -61.81
C ARG A 3 -25.25 32.61 -60.68
N LEU A 4 -25.27 31.30 -60.91
CA LEU A 4 -25.61 30.29 -59.84
C LEU A 4 -24.40 30.16 -58.94
N LEU A 5 -24.58 30.43 -57.64
CA LEU A 5 -23.59 30.17 -56.62
C LEU A 5 -23.92 28.76 -56.01
N THR A 6 -23.06 27.80 -56.31
CA THR A 6 -23.19 26.45 -55.72
C THR A 6 -22.43 26.44 -54.40
N LEU A 7 -23.16 26.36 -53.29
CA LEU A 7 -22.60 26.13 -51.94
C LEU A 7 -22.27 24.64 -51.76
N LEU A 8 -20.99 24.34 -51.62
CA LEU A 8 -20.52 22.99 -51.29
C LEU A 8 -20.53 22.86 -49.76
N LEU A 9 -21.48 22.10 -49.21
CA LEU A 9 -21.53 21.73 -47.81
C LEU A 9 -20.55 20.57 -47.56
N LEU A 10 -19.42 20.85 -46.89
CA LEU A 10 -18.46 19.86 -46.45
C LEU A 10 -18.97 19.25 -45.15
N ALA A 11 -19.52 18.06 -45.20
CA ALA A 11 -19.91 17.30 -44.01
C ALA A 11 -18.64 16.66 -43.35
N ILE A 12 -18.20 17.23 -42.23
CA ILE A 12 -17.13 16.64 -41.44
C ILE A 12 -17.74 15.45 -40.65
N ALA A 13 -17.50 14.24 -41.08
CA ALA A 13 -17.80 13.04 -40.35
C ALA A 13 -16.80 12.92 -39.19
N VAL A 14 -17.22 13.26 -37.97
CA VAL A 14 -16.46 12.96 -36.75
C VAL A 14 -16.54 11.46 -36.53
N ALA A 15 -15.48 10.74 -36.84
CA ALA A 15 -15.36 9.33 -36.48
C ALA A 15 -15.24 9.22 -34.94
N ILE A 16 -16.32 8.86 -34.25
CA ILE A 16 -16.32 8.48 -32.86
C ILE A 16 -15.66 7.10 -32.82
N THR A 17 -14.34 7.05 -32.56
CA THR A 17 -13.69 5.79 -32.21
C THR A 17 -14.25 5.36 -30.84
N PRO A 18 -14.79 4.12 -30.69
CA PRO A 18 -15.19 3.65 -29.38
C PRO A 18 -13.97 3.64 -28.48
N ALA A 19 -14.03 4.37 -27.35
CA ALA A 19 -13.04 4.25 -26.31
C ALA A 19 -13.00 2.77 -25.92
N CYS A 20 -11.87 2.10 -26.14
CA CYS A 20 -11.66 0.74 -25.67
C CYS A 20 -11.75 0.79 -24.14
N SER A 21 -12.88 0.43 -23.58
CA SER A 21 -13.05 0.33 -22.13
C SER A 21 -12.13 -0.78 -21.65
N ARG A 22 -11.07 -0.39 -20.95
CA ARG A 22 -10.18 -1.36 -20.31
C ARG A 22 -10.98 -2.04 -19.21
N GLU A 23 -10.90 -3.37 -19.15
CA GLU A 23 -11.47 -4.13 -18.02
C GLU A 23 -10.85 -3.62 -16.72
N PRO A 24 -11.66 -3.43 -15.67
CA PRO A 24 -11.16 -3.01 -14.36
C PRO A 24 -10.14 -4.01 -13.81
N ILE A 25 -9.16 -3.51 -13.09
CA ILE A 25 -8.21 -4.32 -12.32
C ILE A 25 -8.96 -4.98 -11.18
N LYS A 26 -8.89 -6.29 -11.06
CA LYS A 26 -9.51 -7.05 -9.98
C LYS A 26 -8.61 -7.06 -8.76
N ALA A 27 -9.06 -6.46 -7.65
CA ALA A 27 -8.34 -6.42 -6.39
C ALA A 27 -9.03 -7.29 -5.33
N LEU A 28 -8.27 -8.08 -4.59
CA LEU A 28 -8.74 -8.81 -3.42
C LEU A 28 -8.20 -8.14 -2.16
N ILE A 29 -9.07 -7.70 -1.25
CA ILE A 29 -8.68 -7.21 0.07
C ILE A 29 -8.88 -8.34 1.08
N ILE A 30 -7.80 -8.76 1.74
CA ILE A 30 -7.84 -9.75 2.81
C ILE A 30 -7.82 -9.03 4.14
N SER A 31 -8.83 -9.29 4.98
CA SER A 31 -9.00 -8.71 6.31
C SER A 31 -9.68 -9.71 7.26
N GLY A 32 -10.12 -9.27 8.45
CA GLY A 32 -10.89 -10.10 9.39
C GLY A 32 -10.24 -10.23 10.76
N GLN A 33 -8.91 -10.04 10.86
CA GLN A 33 -8.18 -9.95 12.12
C GLN A 33 -7.02 -8.98 11.96
N ASN A 34 -6.94 -7.99 12.85
CA ASN A 34 -5.86 -7.01 12.92
C ASN A 34 -5.90 -6.36 14.31
N ASN A 35 -4.77 -5.95 14.85
CA ASN A 35 -4.70 -5.16 16.07
C ASN A 35 -5.19 -3.71 15.89
N HIS A 36 -5.40 -3.29 14.65
CA HIS A 36 -6.01 -2.01 14.26
C HIS A 36 -7.52 -2.16 13.99
N ASN A 37 -8.20 -1.06 13.67
CA ASN A 37 -9.63 -1.05 13.37
C ASN A 37 -9.89 -1.58 11.94
N TRP A 38 -9.67 -2.88 11.74
CA TRP A 38 -9.83 -3.53 10.45
C TRP A 38 -11.28 -3.48 9.92
N GLN A 39 -12.27 -3.40 10.82
CA GLN A 39 -13.67 -3.26 10.43
C GLN A 39 -13.94 -1.97 9.66
N VAL A 40 -13.07 -0.99 9.80
CA VAL A 40 -13.11 0.28 9.08
C VAL A 40 -12.12 0.31 7.94
N SER A 41 -10.86 -0.11 8.17
CA SER A 41 -9.78 0.05 7.18
C SER A 41 -10.08 -0.66 5.86
N HIS A 42 -10.55 -1.92 5.88
CA HIS A 42 -10.84 -2.64 4.64
C HIS A 42 -11.94 -1.97 3.79
N LEU A 43 -12.95 -1.37 4.43
CA LEU A 43 -14.00 -0.63 3.72
C LEU A 43 -13.48 0.67 3.11
N VAL A 44 -12.58 1.36 3.81
CA VAL A 44 -11.92 2.56 3.29
C VAL A 44 -10.99 2.21 2.13
N LEU A 45 -10.19 1.14 2.25
CA LEU A 45 -9.34 0.64 1.17
C LEU A 45 -10.16 0.29 -0.08
N GLN A 46 -11.25 -0.46 0.08
CA GLN A 46 -12.17 -0.77 -1.01
C GLN A 46 -12.71 0.50 -1.67
N LYS A 47 -13.19 1.44 -0.87
CA LYS A 47 -13.72 2.70 -1.37
C LYS A 47 -12.69 3.51 -2.16
N ILE A 48 -11.44 3.59 -1.67
CA ILE A 48 -10.34 4.27 -2.38
C ILE A 48 -10.09 3.59 -3.73
N LEU A 49 -10.02 2.27 -3.77
CA LEU A 49 -9.76 1.51 -5.00
C LEU A 49 -10.91 1.71 -6.01
N ASP A 50 -12.14 1.43 -5.62
CA ASP A 50 -13.29 1.43 -6.52
C ASP A 50 -13.65 2.82 -7.04
N GLN A 51 -13.55 3.87 -6.21
CA GLN A 51 -13.83 5.25 -6.63
C GLN A 51 -12.84 5.79 -7.65
N SER A 52 -11.67 5.15 -7.81
CA SER A 52 -10.72 5.50 -8.87
C SER A 52 -11.23 5.21 -10.27
N GLY A 53 -12.22 4.32 -10.39
CA GLY A 53 -12.70 3.81 -11.68
C GLY A 53 -11.73 2.85 -12.39
N LEU A 54 -10.57 2.56 -11.78
CA LEU A 54 -9.58 1.61 -12.32
C LEU A 54 -9.73 0.21 -11.77
N PHE A 55 -10.32 0.07 -10.58
CA PHE A 55 -10.43 -1.20 -9.87
C PHE A 55 -11.88 -1.62 -9.69
N THR A 56 -12.04 -2.92 -9.57
CA THR A 56 -13.18 -3.57 -8.92
C THR A 56 -12.62 -4.44 -7.82
N SER A 57 -13.05 -4.25 -6.57
CA SER A 57 -12.46 -4.92 -5.43
C SER A 57 -13.45 -5.74 -4.64
N ASP A 58 -13.01 -6.93 -4.21
CA ASP A 58 -13.70 -7.82 -3.29
C ASP A 58 -13.01 -7.82 -1.94
N ILE A 59 -13.80 -7.93 -0.86
CA ILE A 59 -13.28 -8.13 0.49
C ILE A 59 -13.56 -9.57 0.89
N VAL A 60 -12.51 -10.28 1.34
CA VAL A 60 -12.66 -11.59 1.95
C VAL A 60 -12.14 -11.53 3.39
N LEU A 61 -13.03 -11.88 4.32
CA LEU A 61 -12.71 -11.89 5.74
C LEU A 61 -12.31 -13.31 6.17
N THR A 62 -11.27 -13.40 7.01
CA THR A 62 -10.92 -14.65 7.68
C THR A 62 -11.94 -15.02 8.75
N ALA A 63 -11.83 -16.21 9.32
CA ALA A 63 -12.51 -16.53 10.58
C ALA A 63 -12.06 -15.53 11.68
N LYS A 64 -12.89 -15.33 12.69
CA LYS A 64 -12.49 -14.56 13.89
C LYS A 64 -11.32 -15.25 14.61
N ALA A 65 -10.59 -14.51 15.42
CA ALA A 65 -9.45 -15.03 16.18
C ALA A 65 -9.80 -16.31 16.96
N GLY A 66 -8.96 -17.34 16.82
CA GLY A 66 -9.17 -18.67 17.37
C GLY A 66 -10.23 -19.51 16.62
N GLY A 67 -10.76 -19.02 15.50
CA GLY A 67 -11.71 -19.74 14.67
C GLY A 67 -11.06 -20.69 13.66
N ASP A 68 -11.90 -21.43 12.92
CA ASP A 68 -11.44 -22.39 11.93
C ASP A 68 -10.97 -21.72 10.63
N MET A 69 -9.66 -21.62 10.47
CA MET A 69 -9.03 -21.06 9.27
C MET A 69 -9.08 -21.96 8.05
N SER A 70 -9.51 -23.22 8.19
CA SER A 70 -9.66 -24.12 7.05
C SER A 70 -10.75 -23.69 6.07
N THR A 71 -11.67 -22.83 6.50
CA THR A 71 -12.75 -22.27 5.68
C THR A 71 -12.30 -21.04 4.87
N PHE A 72 -11.18 -20.41 5.23
CA PHE A 72 -10.62 -19.28 4.51
C PHE A 72 -9.80 -19.79 3.32
N ARG A 73 -10.39 -19.78 2.13
CA ARG A 73 -9.81 -20.31 0.90
C ARG A 73 -10.11 -19.42 -0.31
N PRO A 74 -9.55 -18.20 -0.36
CA PRO A 74 -9.73 -17.33 -1.53
C PRO A 74 -9.04 -17.93 -2.75
N ASN A 75 -9.67 -17.79 -3.92
CA ASN A 75 -9.01 -18.09 -5.18
C ASN A 75 -8.16 -16.90 -5.63
N PHE A 76 -6.90 -16.85 -5.20
CA PHE A 76 -6.00 -15.74 -5.49
C PHE A 76 -5.81 -15.51 -7.00
N SER A 77 -5.89 -16.55 -7.82
CA SER A 77 -5.69 -16.45 -9.27
C SER A 77 -6.77 -15.68 -10.02
N ASP A 78 -7.93 -15.41 -9.38
CA ASP A 78 -8.99 -14.62 -9.96
C ASP A 78 -8.72 -13.11 -9.90
N TYR A 79 -7.64 -12.70 -9.22
CA TYR A 79 -7.31 -11.31 -8.94
C TYR A 79 -5.94 -10.90 -9.50
N ASP A 80 -5.87 -9.66 -9.98
CA ASP A 80 -4.65 -9.05 -10.49
C ASP A 80 -3.74 -8.54 -9.35
N VAL A 81 -4.34 -8.21 -8.20
CA VAL A 81 -3.62 -7.74 -7.01
C VAL A 81 -4.34 -8.16 -5.72
N VAL A 82 -3.54 -8.57 -4.73
CA VAL A 82 -3.99 -8.87 -3.37
C VAL A 82 -3.50 -7.77 -2.43
N VAL A 83 -4.43 -7.15 -1.69
CA VAL A 83 -4.15 -6.14 -0.66
C VAL A 83 -4.31 -6.79 0.70
N LEU A 84 -3.24 -6.83 1.49
CA LEU A 84 -3.25 -7.41 2.83
C LEU A 84 -3.52 -6.32 3.86
N ASP A 85 -4.66 -6.44 4.56
CA ASP A 85 -5.05 -5.69 5.76
C ASP A 85 -5.28 -6.70 6.91
N TYR A 86 -4.26 -7.50 7.21
CA TYR A 86 -4.38 -8.66 8.07
C TYR A 86 -3.08 -8.93 8.84
N ASN A 87 -3.18 -9.14 10.16
CA ASN A 87 -2.08 -9.61 11.00
C ASN A 87 -2.52 -10.58 12.11
N GLY A 88 -3.58 -11.34 11.86
CA GLY A 88 -4.16 -12.30 12.82
C GLY A 88 -3.57 -13.70 12.77
N ASP A 89 -4.41 -14.68 13.13
CA ASP A 89 -4.04 -16.10 13.18
C ASP A 89 -3.49 -16.58 11.84
N ARG A 90 -2.57 -17.55 11.89
CA ARG A 90 -2.00 -18.17 10.69
C ARG A 90 -3.10 -18.85 9.86
N TRP A 91 -3.04 -18.67 8.55
CA TRP A 91 -3.92 -19.36 7.61
C TRP A 91 -3.67 -20.88 7.59
N SER A 92 -4.55 -21.62 6.95
CA SER A 92 -4.31 -23.05 6.72
C SER A 92 -3.12 -23.28 5.77
N ALA A 93 -2.48 -24.44 5.88
CA ALA A 93 -1.35 -24.78 5.02
C ALA A 93 -1.71 -24.74 3.53
N GLU A 94 -2.97 -25.08 3.20
CA GLU A 94 -3.46 -25.03 1.82
C GLU A 94 -3.62 -23.59 1.34
N THR A 95 -4.09 -22.69 2.19
CA THR A 95 -4.21 -21.27 1.85
C THR A 95 -2.85 -20.61 1.71
N ASP A 96 -1.91 -20.96 2.61
CA ASP A 96 -0.52 -20.51 2.50
C ASP A 96 0.12 -20.95 1.19
N ALA A 97 -0.07 -22.22 0.80
CA ALA A 97 0.46 -22.76 -0.43
C ALA A 97 -0.13 -22.05 -1.66
N ALA A 98 -1.46 -21.82 -1.66
CA ALA A 98 -2.14 -21.14 -2.76
C ALA A 98 -1.66 -19.67 -2.89
N PHE A 99 -1.47 -18.95 -1.76
CA PHE A 99 -0.93 -17.60 -1.77
C PHE A 99 0.51 -17.57 -2.31
N LEU A 100 1.37 -18.49 -1.87
CA LEU A 100 2.74 -18.58 -2.36
C LEU A 100 2.80 -18.92 -3.85
N GLU A 101 1.92 -19.80 -4.34
CA GLU A 101 1.82 -20.11 -5.77
C GLU A 101 1.46 -18.87 -6.58
N TYR A 102 0.44 -18.12 -6.14
CA TYR A 102 0.04 -16.84 -6.74
C TYR A 102 1.20 -15.85 -6.80
N VAL A 103 1.92 -15.64 -5.69
CA VAL A 103 3.05 -14.71 -5.61
C VAL A 103 4.19 -15.18 -6.53
N LYS A 104 4.58 -16.45 -6.48
CA LYS A 104 5.65 -17.03 -7.32
C LYS A 104 5.32 -16.98 -8.82
N ALA A 105 4.05 -17.05 -9.18
CA ALA A 105 3.59 -16.89 -10.57
C ALA A 105 3.73 -15.43 -11.08
N GLY A 106 4.00 -14.48 -10.20
CA GLY A 106 4.15 -13.05 -10.54
C GLY A 106 2.96 -12.19 -10.14
N GLY A 107 2.10 -12.68 -9.26
CA GLY A 107 0.95 -11.97 -8.73
C GLY A 107 1.33 -10.65 -8.05
N GLY A 108 0.45 -9.66 -8.12
CA GLY A 108 0.60 -8.37 -7.46
C GLY A 108 0.22 -8.43 -5.98
N VAL A 109 1.03 -7.83 -5.10
CA VAL A 109 0.71 -7.77 -3.66
C VAL A 109 0.92 -6.36 -3.13
N VAL A 110 0.00 -5.89 -2.31
CA VAL A 110 0.13 -4.68 -1.49
C VAL A 110 0.16 -5.10 -0.03
N ILE A 111 1.25 -4.77 0.66
CA ILE A 111 1.36 -4.91 2.12
C ILE A 111 0.93 -3.57 2.70
N TYR A 112 -0.23 -3.55 3.35
CA TYR A 112 -0.77 -2.33 3.93
C TYR A 112 -0.53 -2.30 5.43
N HIS A 113 0.20 -1.27 5.89
CA HIS A 113 0.42 -0.93 7.29
C HIS A 113 0.72 -2.18 8.13
N ALA A 114 -0.07 -2.48 9.15
CA ALA A 114 0.15 -3.57 10.10
C ALA A 114 0.11 -4.99 9.50
N ALA A 115 -0.14 -5.17 8.22
CA ALA A 115 0.01 -6.48 7.58
C ALA A 115 1.47 -6.98 7.61
N ASP A 116 2.43 -6.08 7.81
CA ASP A 116 3.85 -6.42 8.01
C ASP A 116 4.16 -7.04 9.39
N ASN A 117 3.20 -7.03 10.31
CA ASN A 117 3.32 -7.71 11.61
C ASN A 117 2.98 -9.20 11.52
N ALA A 118 2.23 -9.62 10.49
CA ALA A 118 1.73 -10.99 10.39
C ALA A 118 2.86 -12.04 10.30
N PHE A 119 2.57 -13.23 10.81
CA PHE A 119 3.26 -14.49 10.52
C PHE A 119 4.79 -14.46 10.69
N ALA A 120 5.28 -14.01 11.84
CA ALA A 120 6.71 -13.87 12.13
C ALA A 120 7.51 -15.17 11.89
N GLU A 121 6.91 -16.34 12.15
CA GLU A 121 7.52 -17.64 11.91
C GLU A 121 7.48 -18.12 10.45
N TRP A 122 6.76 -17.41 9.57
CA TRP A 122 6.69 -17.82 8.17
C TRP A 122 7.81 -17.18 7.33
N GLU A 123 8.89 -17.91 7.15
CA GLU A 123 10.07 -17.44 6.44
C GLU A 123 9.75 -16.86 5.05
N GLU A 124 8.91 -17.56 4.25
CA GLU A 124 8.56 -17.08 2.91
C GLU A 124 7.72 -15.79 2.96
N PHE A 125 6.80 -15.66 3.93
CA PHE A 125 6.05 -14.42 4.11
C PHE A 125 6.97 -13.26 4.50
N ASN A 126 7.96 -13.51 5.38
CA ASN A 126 8.93 -12.49 5.75
C ASN A 126 9.77 -12.02 4.55
N LYS A 127 10.07 -12.91 3.58
CA LYS A 127 10.70 -12.51 2.30
C LYS A 127 9.74 -11.68 1.43
N ILE A 128 8.43 -11.96 1.46
CA ILE A 128 7.41 -11.22 0.71
C ILE A 128 7.23 -9.81 1.26
N ILE A 129 7.26 -9.64 2.58
CA ILE A 129 7.11 -8.31 3.20
C ILE A 129 8.45 -7.54 3.30
N ALA A 130 9.59 -8.19 3.19
CA ALA A 130 10.97 -7.69 3.34
C ALA A 130 11.30 -7.17 4.74
N LEU A 131 10.44 -6.39 5.35
CA LEU A 131 10.57 -5.84 6.70
C LEU A 131 9.24 -6.05 7.46
N GLY A 132 9.36 -6.48 8.71
CA GLY A 132 8.22 -6.65 9.61
C GLY A 132 8.56 -6.20 11.03
N GLY A 133 7.53 -6.04 11.85
CA GLY A 133 7.66 -5.63 13.24
C GLY A 133 6.93 -6.57 14.19
N TRP A 134 7.10 -6.32 15.47
CA TRP A 134 6.38 -6.99 16.57
C TRP A 134 6.42 -8.53 16.51
N GLU A 135 5.43 -9.22 17.03
CA GLU A 135 5.26 -10.69 16.99
C GLU A 135 6.56 -11.45 17.30
N ASN A 136 7.30 -11.00 18.35
CA ASN A 136 8.57 -11.57 18.78
C ASN A 136 9.70 -11.53 17.72
N ARG A 137 9.62 -10.67 16.72
CA ARG A 137 10.74 -10.48 15.79
C ARG A 137 11.94 -9.89 16.51
N THR A 138 13.08 -10.55 16.33
CA THR A 138 14.39 -10.15 16.87
C THR A 138 15.43 -10.16 15.76
N GLU A 139 16.71 -10.10 16.09
CA GLU A 139 17.82 -10.25 15.12
C GLU A 139 17.75 -11.53 14.29
N LYS A 140 17.01 -12.55 14.77
CA LYS A 140 16.78 -13.79 14.00
C LYS A 140 15.89 -13.59 12.77
N ALA A 141 15.03 -12.58 12.78
CA ALA A 141 14.23 -12.22 11.61
C ALA A 141 15.07 -11.53 10.51
N GLY A 142 16.23 -11.00 10.86
CA GLY A 142 17.14 -10.27 9.99
C GLY A 142 17.59 -8.92 10.57
N PRO A 143 18.33 -8.12 9.81
CA PRO A 143 18.81 -6.82 10.26
C PRO A 143 17.68 -5.80 10.40
N TYR A 144 17.91 -4.74 11.17
CA TYR A 144 17.24 -3.46 10.96
C TYR A 144 17.67 -2.87 9.63
N TYR A 145 16.74 -2.22 8.94
CA TYR A 145 17.05 -1.45 7.75
C TYR A 145 16.68 0.01 7.98
N TYR A 146 17.64 0.90 7.83
CA TYR A 146 17.44 2.35 7.91
C TYR A 146 18.47 3.07 7.02
N LEU A 147 18.38 4.40 6.93
CA LEU A 147 19.33 5.16 6.13
C LEU A 147 20.24 6.01 7.01
N VAL A 148 21.52 6.04 6.62
CA VAL A 148 22.52 6.99 7.14
C VAL A 148 23.02 7.80 5.94
N ASP A 149 22.90 9.12 6.01
CA ASP A 149 23.25 10.04 4.92
C ASP A 149 22.60 9.63 3.57
N GLY A 150 21.34 9.20 3.65
CA GLY A 150 20.56 8.74 2.48
C GLY A 150 20.96 7.37 1.92
N LYS A 151 21.89 6.65 2.55
CA LYS A 151 22.35 5.32 2.12
C LYS A 151 21.77 4.22 3.00
N PRO A 152 21.28 3.11 2.40
CA PRO A 152 20.83 1.94 3.13
C PRO A 152 21.90 1.40 4.09
N THR A 153 21.49 1.13 5.32
CA THR A 153 22.32 0.55 6.37
C THR A 153 21.59 -0.67 6.94
N LEU A 154 22.30 -1.80 7.00
CA LEU A 154 21.83 -3.04 7.63
C LEU A 154 22.50 -3.19 8.99
N ASP A 155 21.72 -3.23 10.06
CA ASP A 155 22.19 -3.33 11.44
C ASP A 155 21.73 -4.64 12.05
N TYR A 156 22.68 -5.56 12.27
CA TYR A 156 22.45 -6.90 12.82
C TYR A 156 22.52 -6.95 14.34
N SER A 157 22.55 -5.81 15.03
CA SER A 157 22.54 -5.77 16.49
C SER A 157 21.31 -6.45 17.07
N ALA A 158 21.44 -7.06 18.25
CA ALA A 158 20.35 -7.68 18.96
C ALA A 158 19.28 -6.65 19.36
N GLY A 159 18.01 -7.05 19.35
CA GLY A 159 16.90 -6.23 19.81
C GLY A 159 15.57 -6.58 19.13
N PRO A 160 14.45 -6.07 19.67
CA PRO A 160 13.12 -6.31 19.12
C PRO A 160 12.92 -5.61 17.79
N GLY A 161 12.13 -6.21 16.90
CA GLY A 161 11.66 -5.58 15.68
C GLY A 161 10.32 -4.87 15.90
N GLY A 162 10.17 -3.71 15.27
CA GLY A 162 8.94 -2.94 15.26
C GLY A 162 8.80 -2.01 16.47
N SER A 163 8.61 -0.75 16.17
CA SER A 163 8.30 0.32 17.11
C SER A 163 7.67 1.48 16.35
N HIS A 164 7.09 2.43 17.05
CA HIS A 164 6.70 3.74 16.55
C HIS A 164 6.73 4.75 17.69
N GLY A 165 6.89 6.02 17.35
CA GLY A 165 6.72 7.11 18.30
C GLY A 165 5.24 7.53 18.42
N ALA A 166 5.00 8.68 19.04
CA ALA A 166 3.67 9.27 19.07
C ALA A 166 3.21 9.62 17.64
N GLU A 167 1.93 9.35 17.33
CA GLU A 167 1.32 9.77 16.07
C GLU A 167 1.47 11.26 15.82
N ARG A 168 1.84 11.62 14.61
CA ARG A 168 2.07 13.01 14.20
C ARG A 168 2.02 13.17 12.68
N GLU A 169 1.92 14.40 12.23
CA GLU A 169 2.31 14.75 10.86
C GLU A 169 3.84 14.66 10.73
N TYR A 170 4.32 14.18 9.59
CA TYR A 170 5.76 14.09 9.35
C TYR A 170 6.10 14.24 7.86
N PRO A 171 7.29 14.77 7.56
CA PRO A 171 7.75 14.88 6.19
C PRO A 171 8.13 13.51 5.62
N MET A 172 7.75 13.30 4.38
CA MET A 172 8.17 12.18 3.54
C MET A 172 9.29 12.64 2.62
N HIS A 173 10.33 11.83 2.47
CA HIS A 173 11.50 12.13 1.66
C HIS A 173 11.63 11.11 0.52
N ALA A 174 11.61 11.59 -0.74
CA ALA A 174 11.78 10.71 -1.90
C ALA A 174 13.19 10.11 -1.97
N ARG A 175 13.26 8.84 -2.42
CA ARG A 175 14.53 8.10 -2.57
C ARG A 175 14.74 7.62 -4.00
N ASN A 176 13.73 7.10 -4.65
CA ASN A 176 13.76 6.80 -6.08
C ASN A 176 12.61 7.53 -6.78
N THR A 177 12.89 8.69 -7.40
CA THR A 177 11.88 9.53 -8.09
C THR A 177 11.54 9.04 -9.50
N THR A 178 12.26 8.04 -10.01
CA THR A 178 12.06 7.51 -11.36
C THR A 178 11.11 6.33 -11.43
N HIS A 179 10.85 5.69 -10.28
CA HIS A 179 9.97 4.53 -10.21
C HIS A 179 8.53 4.91 -10.59
N PRO A 180 7.80 4.12 -11.39
CA PRO A 180 6.44 4.46 -11.86
C PRO A 180 5.48 4.90 -10.76
N ILE A 181 5.52 4.27 -9.56
CA ILE A 181 4.64 4.60 -8.45
C ILE A 181 4.77 6.08 -8.03
N VAL A 182 5.98 6.61 -8.01
CA VAL A 182 6.27 7.95 -7.46
C VAL A 182 6.65 8.97 -8.52
N LYS A 183 6.81 8.56 -9.76
CA LYS A 183 7.16 9.46 -10.86
C LYS A 183 6.20 10.64 -10.95
N GLY A 184 6.79 11.86 -10.87
CA GLY A 184 6.05 13.12 -10.89
C GLY A 184 5.48 13.56 -9.56
N LEU A 185 5.55 12.74 -8.50
CA LEU A 185 5.26 13.18 -7.12
C LEU A 185 6.39 14.07 -6.59
N PRO A 186 6.13 14.97 -5.62
CA PRO A 186 7.16 15.81 -5.03
C PRO A 186 8.27 15.01 -4.33
N ASP A 187 9.50 15.55 -4.33
CA ASP A 187 10.63 14.98 -3.60
C ASP A 187 10.44 14.98 -2.07
N GLY A 188 9.63 15.92 -1.57
CA GLY A 188 9.24 16.03 -0.18
C GLY A 188 7.79 16.48 -0.04
N TRP A 189 7.06 15.87 0.88
CA TRP A 189 5.68 16.24 1.17
C TRP A 189 5.32 15.87 2.62
N MET A 190 4.33 16.57 3.19
CA MET A 190 3.88 16.34 4.56
C MET A 190 2.78 15.28 4.58
N HIS A 191 3.03 14.18 5.30
CA HIS A 191 2.01 13.17 5.56
C HIS A 191 1.08 13.62 6.70
N GLY A 192 -0.17 13.15 6.66
CA GLY A 192 -1.14 13.37 7.74
C GLY A 192 -0.68 12.74 9.06
N ARG A 193 -1.40 13.04 10.14
CA ARG A 193 -1.13 12.41 11.44
C ARG A 193 -1.25 10.89 11.32
N ASP A 194 -0.14 10.19 11.61
CA ASP A 194 -0.01 8.75 11.42
C ASP A 194 1.02 8.17 12.40
N GLU A 195 1.01 6.86 12.60
CA GLU A 195 2.12 6.11 13.19
C GLU A 195 3.25 6.02 12.18
N MET A 196 4.44 6.47 12.57
CA MET A 196 5.64 6.20 11.78
C MET A 196 6.31 4.95 12.31
N TYR A 197 6.18 3.83 11.61
CA TYR A 197 6.88 2.60 11.95
C TYR A 197 8.38 2.77 11.87
N ASP A 198 9.08 2.26 12.86
CA ASP A 198 10.54 2.28 12.94
C ASP A 198 11.09 0.96 13.50
N ARG A 199 12.42 0.80 13.44
CA ARG A 199 13.10 -0.43 13.88
C ARG A 199 12.54 -1.71 13.26
N MET A 200 12.03 -1.62 12.03
CA MET A 200 11.55 -2.80 11.33
C MET A 200 12.70 -3.72 10.95
N ARG A 201 12.45 -5.03 11.00
CA ARG A 201 13.47 -6.07 10.77
C ARG A 201 12.96 -7.09 9.77
N GLY A 202 13.88 -7.71 9.06
CA GLY A 202 13.52 -8.77 8.13
C GLY A 202 14.65 -9.13 7.19
N PRO A 203 14.39 -9.93 6.16
CA PRO A 203 15.36 -10.24 5.11
C PRO A 203 15.90 -8.99 4.41
N ALA A 204 15.21 -7.87 4.52
CA ALA A 204 15.59 -6.56 3.98
C ALA A 204 15.84 -6.56 2.46
N ASN A 205 15.17 -7.46 1.73
CA ASN A 205 15.22 -7.59 0.28
C ASN A 205 14.38 -6.52 -0.43
N ILE A 206 14.61 -5.25 -0.03
CA ILE A 206 14.01 -4.07 -0.68
C ILE A 206 14.60 -3.93 -2.08
N LYS A 207 13.74 -3.84 -3.10
CA LYS A 207 14.14 -3.63 -4.49
C LYS A 207 14.33 -2.16 -4.78
N ASP A 208 13.30 -1.36 -4.54
CA ASP A 208 13.31 0.09 -4.72
C ASP A 208 12.73 0.75 -3.48
N LEU A 209 13.54 1.53 -2.76
CA LEU A 209 13.06 2.42 -1.71
C LEU A 209 12.49 3.69 -2.35
N LEU A 210 11.21 3.97 -2.12
CA LEU A 210 10.49 5.07 -2.76
C LEU A 210 10.42 6.32 -1.87
N TYR A 211 9.96 6.13 -0.62
CA TYR A 211 9.93 7.20 0.39
C TYR A 211 10.41 6.68 1.75
N SER A 212 11.02 7.58 2.49
CA SER A 212 11.44 7.40 3.88
C SER A 212 10.97 8.56 4.74
N GLY A 213 11.10 8.44 6.06
CA GLY A 213 10.83 9.50 7.00
C GLY A 213 11.74 9.42 8.23
N TYR A 214 12.00 10.55 8.88
CA TYR A 214 12.83 10.61 10.08
C TYR A 214 11.99 10.32 11.33
N ALA A 215 12.27 9.22 12.01
CA ALA A 215 11.61 8.80 13.25
C ALA A 215 12.22 9.53 14.46
N ASP A 216 11.66 10.70 14.81
CA ASP A 216 12.21 11.61 15.82
C ASP A 216 12.30 10.97 17.21
N ALA A 217 13.53 10.82 17.72
CA ALA A 217 13.81 10.25 19.03
C ALA A 217 13.17 11.05 20.19
N LYS A 218 13.00 12.38 20.03
CA LYS A 218 12.34 13.22 21.04
C LYS A 218 10.84 12.91 21.18
N ARG A 219 10.28 12.18 20.22
CA ARG A 219 8.87 11.74 20.17
C ARG A 219 8.71 10.22 20.33
N GLY A 220 9.75 9.54 20.78
CA GLY A 220 9.76 8.10 21.00
C GLY A 220 10.18 7.26 19.80
N GLY A 221 10.51 7.89 18.66
CA GLY A 221 11.02 7.20 17.49
C GLY A 221 12.47 6.73 17.62
N SER A 222 12.97 6.05 16.62
CA SER A 222 14.32 5.45 16.58
C SER A 222 15.47 6.46 16.54
N GLY A 223 15.22 7.70 16.13
CA GLY A 223 16.25 8.68 15.80
C GLY A 223 16.92 8.42 14.45
N ARG A 224 16.30 7.63 13.59
CA ARG A 224 16.83 7.20 12.29
C ARG A 224 15.90 7.61 11.15
N GLU A 225 16.43 7.63 9.94
CA GLU A 225 15.64 7.75 8.71
C GLU A 225 15.18 6.35 8.32
N GLU A 226 13.88 6.10 8.42
CA GLU A 226 13.26 4.78 8.25
C GLU A 226 12.60 4.64 6.88
N PRO A 227 12.63 3.43 6.26
CA PRO A 227 11.90 3.15 5.03
C PRO A 227 10.40 3.08 5.34
N LEU A 228 9.57 3.77 4.55
CA LEU A 228 8.12 3.78 4.77
C LEU A 228 7.33 3.32 3.56
N VAL A 229 7.90 3.46 2.35
CA VAL A 229 7.26 3.08 1.08
C VAL A 229 8.31 2.48 0.17
N PHE A 230 8.15 1.22 -0.21
CA PHE A 230 9.13 0.52 -1.03
C PHE A 230 8.52 -0.64 -1.82
N THR A 231 9.28 -1.17 -2.77
CA THR A 231 8.98 -2.42 -3.46
C THR A 231 9.91 -3.52 -2.99
N VAL A 232 9.47 -4.77 -3.10
CA VAL A 232 10.21 -5.93 -2.59
C VAL A 232 10.75 -6.76 -3.73
N ASP A 233 11.96 -7.27 -3.58
CA ASP A 233 12.59 -8.21 -4.51
C ASP A 233 12.22 -9.65 -4.13
N TYR A 234 11.22 -10.20 -4.85
CA TYR A 234 10.76 -11.58 -4.66
C TYR A 234 10.37 -12.22 -6.00
N GLY A 235 11.36 -12.74 -6.69
CA GLY A 235 11.18 -13.46 -7.97
C GLY A 235 10.47 -12.59 -9.03
N LYS A 236 9.34 -13.08 -9.55
CA LYS A 236 8.56 -12.37 -10.58
C LYS A 236 7.45 -11.48 -10.01
N ALA A 237 7.18 -11.58 -8.71
CA ALA A 237 6.11 -10.84 -8.06
C ALA A 237 6.36 -9.33 -8.09
N ARG A 238 5.30 -8.57 -8.15
CA ARG A 238 5.32 -7.13 -7.94
C ARG A 238 4.71 -6.84 -6.58
N ILE A 239 5.55 -6.57 -5.61
CA ILE A 239 5.15 -6.37 -4.24
C ILE A 239 5.41 -4.91 -3.85
N PHE A 240 4.36 -4.24 -3.42
CA PHE A 240 4.37 -2.87 -2.93
C PHE A 240 4.10 -2.85 -1.43
N HIS A 241 5.03 -2.31 -0.65
CA HIS A 241 4.91 -2.18 0.79
C HIS A 241 4.65 -0.72 1.17
N LEU A 242 3.55 -0.49 1.87
CA LEU A 242 3.06 0.83 2.27
C LEU A 242 2.80 0.84 3.78
N MET A 243 3.76 1.33 4.56
CA MET A 243 3.66 1.38 6.02
C MET A 243 2.76 2.50 6.56
N LEU A 244 2.22 3.35 5.68
CA LEU A 244 1.32 4.45 6.03
C LEU A 244 -0.12 3.97 6.18
N GLY A 245 -0.96 4.78 6.85
CA GLY A 245 -2.40 4.59 6.84
C GLY A 245 -2.98 3.96 8.11
N HIS A 246 -2.40 4.24 9.27
CA HIS A 246 -2.91 3.81 10.56
C HIS A 246 -4.43 4.05 10.71
N CYS A 247 -5.13 3.06 11.23
CA CYS A 247 -6.57 3.10 11.51
C CYS A 247 -6.82 2.69 12.96
N GLY A 248 -6.71 3.65 13.86
CA GLY A 248 -6.83 3.42 15.30
C GLY A 248 -8.22 2.96 15.73
N PRO A 249 -8.35 2.22 16.83
CA PRO A 249 -9.59 1.57 17.25
C PRO A 249 -10.71 2.55 17.64
N ASN A 250 -10.37 3.78 18.00
CA ASN A 250 -11.32 4.79 18.46
C ASN A 250 -11.37 6.03 17.56
N GLU A 251 -10.76 6.00 16.40
CA GLU A 251 -10.70 7.15 15.52
C GLU A 251 -11.98 7.33 14.72
N LYS A 252 -12.72 8.41 15.01
CA LYS A 252 -13.88 8.86 14.21
C LYS A 252 -13.46 9.40 12.85
N ASN A 253 -12.24 9.89 12.76
CA ASN A 253 -11.62 10.38 11.54
C ASN A 253 -10.23 9.75 11.46
N ASN A 254 -9.91 9.03 10.41
CA ASN A 254 -8.59 8.43 10.18
C ASN A 254 -7.73 9.37 9.32
N PRO A 255 -7.03 10.37 9.92
CA PRO A 255 -6.29 11.37 9.14
C PRO A 255 -5.20 10.75 8.28
N ALA A 256 -4.59 9.63 8.72
CA ALA A 256 -3.63 8.89 7.92
C ALA A 256 -4.25 8.37 6.62
N MET A 257 -5.42 7.71 6.70
CA MET A 257 -6.13 7.17 5.54
C MET A 257 -6.80 8.27 4.69
N GLN A 258 -7.17 9.41 5.29
CA GLN A 258 -7.72 10.57 4.59
C GLN A 258 -6.66 11.38 3.85
N CYS A 259 -5.38 11.22 4.18
CA CYS A 259 -4.29 11.93 3.52
C CYS A 259 -4.26 11.62 2.03
N ALA A 260 -4.33 12.67 1.18
CA ALA A 260 -4.30 12.51 -0.27
C ALA A 260 -3.00 11.85 -0.76
N GLY A 261 -1.88 12.03 -0.03
CA GLY A 261 -0.62 11.34 -0.31
C GLY A 261 -0.72 9.84 -0.12
N PHE A 262 -1.29 9.39 1.01
CA PHE A 262 -1.56 7.96 1.26
C PHE A 262 -2.44 7.35 0.16
N GLN A 263 -3.59 7.97 -0.13
CA GLN A 263 -4.53 7.46 -1.13
C GLN A 263 -3.91 7.39 -2.53
N THR A 264 -3.10 8.38 -2.89
CA THR A 264 -2.38 8.40 -4.16
C THR A 264 -1.36 7.26 -4.24
N LEU A 265 -0.59 7.04 -3.17
CA LEU A 265 0.39 5.95 -3.11
C LEU A 265 -0.28 4.58 -3.14
N LEU A 266 -1.38 4.39 -2.40
CA LEU A 266 -2.15 3.14 -2.42
C LEU A 266 -2.65 2.82 -3.83
N LEU A 267 -3.29 3.78 -4.51
CA LEU A 267 -3.82 3.60 -5.86
C LEU A 267 -2.72 3.30 -6.89
N ARG A 268 -1.66 4.10 -6.90
CA ARG A 268 -0.54 3.94 -7.85
C ARG A 268 0.26 2.66 -7.55
N GLY A 269 0.43 2.32 -6.27
CA GLY A 269 1.10 1.09 -5.84
C GLY A 269 0.32 -0.16 -6.21
N ALA A 270 -0.99 -0.17 -6.00
CA ALA A 270 -1.87 -1.27 -6.39
C ALA A 270 -1.92 -1.44 -7.92
N GLU A 271 -2.04 -0.34 -8.68
CA GLU A 271 -2.00 -0.38 -10.15
C GLU A 271 -0.67 -0.95 -10.65
N TRP A 272 0.46 -0.50 -10.08
CA TRP A 272 1.77 -1.02 -10.44
C TRP A 272 1.92 -2.50 -10.06
N ALA A 273 1.48 -2.89 -8.88
CA ALA A 273 1.53 -4.28 -8.45
C ALA A 273 0.74 -5.20 -9.40
N ALA A 274 -0.45 -4.78 -9.82
CA ALA A 274 -1.28 -5.52 -10.77
C ALA A 274 -0.67 -5.59 -12.18
N THR A 275 -0.17 -4.45 -12.70
CA THR A 275 0.07 -4.27 -14.14
C THR A 275 1.52 -4.00 -14.53
N GLY A 276 2.37 -3.65 -13.58
CA GLY A 276 3.73 -3.12 -13.81
C GLY A 276 3.76 -1.69 -14.33
N LYS A 277 2.61 -1.00 -14.39
CA LYS A 277 2.47 0.37 -14.92
C LYS A 277 1.70 1.24 -13.94
N VAL A 278 1.80 2.57 -14.12
CA VAL A 278 0.98 3.56 -13.43
C VAL A 278 0.45 4.53 -14.48
N THR A 279 -0.87 4.60 -14.59
CA THR A 279 -1.57 5.50 -15.53
C THR A 279 -2.18 6.71 -14.82
N GLN A 280 -2.35 6.64 -13.51
CA GLN A 280 -2.94 7.71 -12.72
C GLN A 280 -2.04 8.94 -12.68
N PRO A 281 -2.57 10.14 -12.98
CA PRO A 281 -1.83 11.38 -12.86
C PRO A 281 -1.50 11.71 -11.40
N VAL A 282 -0.62 12.66 -11.20
CA VAL A 282 -0.45 13.31 -9.90
C VAL A 282 -1.69 14.17 -9.65
N PRO A 283 -2.45 13.95 -8.57
CA PRO A 283 -3.65 14.74 -8.32
C PRO A 283 -3.29 16.16 -7.86
N ALA A 284 -4.14 17.13 -8.23
CA ALA A 284 -3.90 18.54 -7.91
C ALA A 284 -3.92 18.83 -6.39
N ASP A 285 -4.58 17.97 -5.61
CA ASP A 285 -4.66 18.04 -4.15
C ASP A 285 -3.58 17.23 -3.44
N PHE A 286 -2.51 16.80 -4.14
CA PHE A 286 -1.40 16.11 -3.49
C PHE A 286 -0.76 17.03 -2.42
N PRO A 287 -0.35 16.49 -1.24
CA PRO A 287 0.26 17.30 -0.18
C PRO A 287 1.49 18.08 -0.63
N THR A 288 1.73 19.24 0.01
CA THR A 288 2.95 20.02 -0.19
C THR A 288 4.01 19.66 0.86
N ALA A 289 5.20 20.24 0.76
CA ALA A 289 6.27 20.05 1.75
C ALA A 289 5.91 20.64 3.13
N GLU A 290 5.01 21.64 3.17
CA GLU A 290 4.67 22.40 4.38
C GLU A 290 3.43 21.86 5.11
N LYS A 291 2.51 21.21 4.36
CA LYS A 291 1.23 20.78 4.94
C LYS A 291 0.64 19.55 4.26
N PRO A 292 -0.05 18.69 5.03
CA PRO A 292 -0.83 17.61 4.48
C PRO A 292 -2.06 18.12 3.72
N SER A 293 -2.65 17.27 2.91
CA SER A 293 -3.92 17.47 2.24
C SER A 293 -4.84 16.29 2.54
N PHE A 294 -6.13 16.54 2.77
CA PHE A 294 -7.07 15.52 3.20
C PHE A 294 -8.29 15.46 2.29
N ARG A 295 -8.73 14.23 1.99
CA ARG A 295 -9.98 13.92 1.30
C ARG A 295 -10.98 13.39 2.32
N LEU A 296 -11.84 14.27 2.82
CA LEU A 296 -12.74 14.00 3.95
C LEU A 296 -13.97 13.15 3.58
N ASP A 297 -14.27 12.98 2.33
CA ASP A 297 -15.33 12.13 1.78
C ASP A 297 -15.06 10.63 1.94
N TYR A 298 -13.83 10.25 2.29
CA TYR A 298 -13.48 8.90 2.73
C TYR A 298 -13.75 8.69 4.22
N LYS A 299 -14.88 9.16 4.71
CA LYS A 299 -15.32 8.76 6.05
C LYS A 299 -15.66 7.29 6.04
N ALA A 300 -15.21 6.58 7.08
CA ALA A 300 -15.67 5.22 7.31
C ALA A 300 -17.20 5.20 7.27
N PRO A 301 -17.83 4.19 6.63
CA PRO A 301 -19.25 3.94 6.81
C PRO A 301 -19.51 3.83 8.32
N SER A 302 -20.57 4.49 8.81
CA SER A 302 -21.02 4.25 10.18
C SER A 302 -21.33 2.76 10.32
N ALA A 303 -20.74 2.10 11.31
CA ALA A 303 -21.16 0.75 11.69
C ALA A 303 -22.67 0.82 12.00
N GLU A 304 -23.49 0.15 11.19
CA GLU A 304 -24.90 -0.09 11.49
C GLU A 304 -25.04 -1.07 12.66
#